data_2e9ba02b5196697311db2141315454ad
#
_entry.id   2e9ba02b5196697311db2141315454ad
#
_cell.length_a   1.000
_cell.length_b   1.000
_cell.length_c   1.000
_cell.angle_alpha   90.00
_cell.angle_beta   90.00
_cell.angle_gamma   90.00
#
_symmetry.space_group_name_H-M   'P 1'
#
loop_
_entity.id
_entity.type
_entity.pdbx_description
1 polymer ?
#
loop_
_entity_poly.entity_id
_entity_poly.type
_entity_poly.pdbx_seq_one_letter_code
_entity_poly.pdbx_strand_id
1 'polypeptide(L)'
;MTKGKPLKLIFLFALPLMLGNILQQLYTMVDTMIVGQFLGVNALASLGAADWINWAILGIVMGFTQGFSIRISRTFGAEDYGNMKRSMHMIFFLCAFFSILTTVVAELSIVPLLTLLNTPSNVIQGSITYLRIMSGGLTITMFYNCFSSILRSLGDSRTPLLAMIGGAITNICLDLLFVVVFKWGIAGAAIATLLAQFLTTIFCLYMLKKELPFKLELTKFKFEKKIIKNLLQLGSPLAFQNLIISIGGIMVQSVVNRFGFLFIAGFTATNKLYGLLEVAAISFGYAITTFNSQNLGAGQYERIKKGVAQAAFLSFCTSVIIGGSMVLFGKHILLLFISGTPDQINKVLTISYKYLFIMAICLPILYMLHSYRSALQGMENTFIPMVSGIVELVIRVSVALVFPIFLGQNGIYLAEVLAWTGAAVLLYISYKIKIHALLKDTVMGN
;
A
#
# COMPACT_ATOMS: atom_id res chain seq x y z
N MET A 1 -1.81 -21.33 -7.49
CA MET A 1 -0.85 -20.84 -8.50
C MET A 1 0.31 -21.81 -8.79
N THR A 2 0.24 -23.02 -8.30
CA THR A 2 1.28 -24.05 -8.46
C THR A 2 1.23 -24.80 -9.82
N LYS A 3 0.16 -24.67 -10.60
CA LYS A 3 -0.04 -25.30 -11.93
C LYS A 3 -0.30 -24.24 -13.01
N GLY A 4 0.12 -24.50 -14.25
CA GLY A 4 -0.08 -23.62 -15.41
C GLY A 4 1.12 -22.68 -15.72
N LYS A 5 1.02 -21.83 -16.73
CA LYS A 5 2.10 -20.89 -17.16
C LYS A 5 2.23 -19.74 -16.17
N PRO A 6 3.42 -19.50 -15.53
CA PRO A 6 3.59 -18.47 -14.49
C PRO A 6 3.17 -17.07 -14.97
N LEU A 7 3.62 -16.64 -16.15
CA LEU A 7 3.29 -15.33 -16.72
C LEU A 7 1.78 -15.08 -16.76
N LYS A 8 1.00 -16.06 -17.29
CA LYS A 8 -0.45 -15.94 -17.40
C LYS A 8 -1.11 -15.86 -16.04
N LEU A 9 -0.64 -16.67 -15.07
CA LEU A 9 -1.19 -16.69 -13.72
C LEU A 9 -0.96 -15.37 -12.98
N ILE A 10 0.28 -14.85 -13.06
CA ILE A 10 0.65 -13.59 -12.41
C ILE A 10 -0.14 -12.43 -13.03
N PHE A 11 -0.23 -12.37 -14.36
CA PHE A 11 -0.97 -11.31 -15.06
C PHE A 11 -2.46 -11.34 -14.73
N LEU A 12 -3.12 -12.51 -14.89
CA LEU A 12 -4.55 -12.64 -14.60
C LEU A 12 -4.90 -12.42 -13.14
N PHE A 13 -3.96 -12.64 -12.23
CA PHE A 13 -4.16 -12.34 -10.82
C PHE A 13 -3.93 -10.85 -10.50
N ALA A 14 -2.93 -10.22 -11.12
CA ALA A 14 -2.64 -8.80 -10.90
C ALA A 14 -3.71 -7.88 -11.50
N LEU A 15 -4.31 -8.24 -12.64
CA LEU A 15 -5.25 -7.39 -13.37
C LEU A 15 -6.49 -6.97 -12.54
N PRO A 16 -7.21 -7.90 -11.86
CA PRO A 16 -8.30 -7.50 -10.97
C PRO A 16 -7.84 -6.59 -9.83
N LEU A 17 -6.65 -6.83 -9.26
CA LEU A 17 -6.11 -5.99 -8.19
C LEU A 17 -5.75 -4.59 -8.70
N MET A 18 -5.21 -4.47 -9.91
CA MET A 18 -4.96 -3.17 -10.54
C MET A 18 -6.26 -2.39 -10.71
N LEU A 19 -7.29 -3.01 -11.26
CA LEU A 19 -8.60 -2.37 -11.43
C LEU A 19 -9.20 -1.96 -10.08
N GLY A 20 -9.14 -2.80 -9.06
CA GLY A 20 -9.60 -2.49 -7.71
C GLY A 20 -8.86 -1.30 -7.11
N ASN A 21 -7.53 -1.29 -7.18
CA ASN A 21 -6.72 -0.18 -6.65
C ASN A 21 -6.95 1.15 -7.40
N ILE A 22 -7.15 1.11 -8.73
CA ILE A 22 -7.53 2.31 -9.50
C ILE A 22 -8.90 2.83 -9.04
N LEU A 23 -9.88 1.94 -8.90
CA LEU A 23 -11.21 2.32 -8.40
C LEU A 23 -11.15 2.88 -6.98
N GLN A 24 -10.27 2.33 -6.14
CA GLN A 24 -10.02 2.86 -4.80
C GLN A 24 -9.49 4.29 -4.84
N GLN A 25 -8.54 4.60 -5.72
CA GLN A 25 -8.04 5.97 -5.88
C GLN A 25 -9.15 6.91 -6.38
N LEU A 26 -9.96 6.45 -7.32
CA LEU A 26 -11.06 7.26 -7.85
C LEU A 26 -12.11 7.57 -6.78
N TYR A 27 -12.55 6.58 -5.99
CA TYR A 27 -13.55 6.86 -4.95
C TYR A 27 -12.99 7.77 -3.84
N THR A 28 -11.72 7.65 -3.48
CA THR A 28 -11.08 8.56 -2.52
C THR A 28 -11.07 10.01 -3.03
N MET A 29 -10.91 10.21 -4.34
CA MET A 29 -11.08 11.53 -4.96
C MET A 29 -12.51 12.03 -4.84
N VAL A 30 -13.51 11.17 -5.11
CA VAL A 30 -14.93 11.54 -4.99
C VAL A 30 -15.31 11.90 -3.55
N ASP A 31 -14.87 11.12 -2.56
CA ASP A 31 -15.05 11.42 -1.13
C ASP A 31 -14.46 12.81 -0.78
N THR A 32 -13.22 13.06 -1.19
CA THR A 32 -12.56 14.36 -0.99
C THR A 32 -13.33 15.50 -1.68
N MET A 33 -13.90 15.26 -2.87
CA MET A 33 -14.71 16.25 -3.58
C MET A 33 -16.02 16.53 -2.86
N ILE A 34 -16.72 15.51 -2.34
CA ILE A 34 -17.96 15.67 -1.56
C ILE A 34 -17.66 16.52 -0.32
N VAL A 35 -16.62 16.18 0.45
CA VAL A 35 -16.24 16.96 1.63
C VAL A 35 -15.89 18.41 1.27
N GLY A 36 -15.08 18.62 0.21
CA GLY A 36 -14.69 19.97 -0.22
C GLY A 36 -15.85 20.83 -0.68
N GLN A 37 -16.78 20.26 -1.46
CA GLN A 37 -17.92 21.01 -2.01
C GLN A 37 -19.02 21.32 -0.97
N PHE A 38 -19.30 20.37 -0.07
CA PHE A 38 -20.43 20.52 0.86
C PHE A 38 -20.03 21.02 2.24
N LEU A 39 -18.77 20.77 2.70
CA LEU A 39 -18.28 21.21 4.01
C LEU A 39 -17.28 22.37 3.92
N GLY A 40 -16.80 22.68 2.72
CA GLY A 40 -15.92 23.82 2.46
C GLY A 40 -14.42 23.54 2.75
N VAL A 41 -13.62 24.62 2.54
CA VAL A 41 -12.16 24.55 2.51
C VAL A 41 -11.54 24.09 3.84
N ASN A 42 -12.11 24.51 4.99
CA ASN A 42 -11.58 24.11 6.30
C ASN A 42 -11.72 22.59 6.54
N ALA A 43 -12.83 21.98 6.11
CA ALA A 43 -13.03 20.54 6.21
C ALA A 43 -12.07 19.78 5.28
N LEU A 44 -11.88 20.27 4.05
CA LEU A 44 -10.90 19.71 3.13
C LEU A 44 -9.47 19.78 3.67
N ALA A 45 -9.09 20.93 4.26
CA ALA A 45 -7.79 21.10 4.92
C ALA A 45 -7.63 20.17 6.13
N SER A 46 -8.72 19.88 6.86
CA SER A 46 -8.72 18.94 7.98
C SER A 46 -8.42 17.50 7.54
N LEU A 47 -9.00 17.06 6.43
CA LEU A 47 -8.67 15.75 5.84
C LEU A 47 -7.20 15.71 5.38
N GLY A 48 -6.74 16.75 4.68
CA GLY A 48 -5.35 16.81 4.22
C GLY A 48 -4.32 16.78 5.35
N ALA A 49 -4.60 17.46 6.48
CA ALA A 49 -3.74 17.41 7.66
C ALA A 49 -3.75 16.03 8.34
N ALA A 50 -4.86 15.29 8.24
CA ALA A 50 -5.01 13.95 8.78
C ALA A 50 -4.35 12.86 7.92
N ASP A 51 -4.18 13.08 6.62
CA ASP A 51 -3.80 12.06 5.63
C ASP A 51 -2.50 11.32 6.00
N TRP A 52 -1.42 12.02 6.29
CA TRP A 52 -0.15 11.37 6.60
C TRP A 52 -0.19 10.50 7.85
N ILE A 53 -0.93 10.94 8.88
CA ILE A 53 -1.11 10.17 10.12
C ILE A 53 -1.94 8.93 9.82
N ASN A 54 -3.04 9.09 9.07
CA ASN A 54 -3.89 7.98 8.65
C ASN A 54 -3.12 6.95 7.80
N TRP A 55 -2.31 7.40 6.84
CA TRP A 55 -1.45 6.52 6.03
C TRP A 55 -0.44 5.74 6.85
N ALA A 56 0.17 6.37 7.87
CA ALA A 56 1.10 5.67 8.77
C ALA A 56 0.39 4.57 9.56
N ILE A 57 -0.82 4.85 10.09
CA ILE A 57 -1.64 3.87 10.82
C ILE A 57 -2.07 2.73 9.90
N LEU A 58 -2.59 3.03 8.71
CA LEU A 58 -2.99 2.03 7.72
C LEU A 58 -1.80 1.20 7.23
N GLY A 59 -0.62 1.80 7.11
CA GLY A 59 0.61 1.11 6.75
C GLY A 59 0.97 -0.01 7.73
N ILE A 60 0.77 0.22 9.04
CA ILE A 60 0.96 -0.81 10.08
C ILE A 60 -0.04 -1.96 9.88
N VAL A 61 -1.32 -1.64 9.70
CA VAL A 61 -2.39 -2.62 9.47
C VAL A 61 -2.11 -3.47 8.23
N MET A 62 -1.78 -2.83 7.12
CA MET A 62 -1.46 -3.50 5.85
C MET A 62 -0.21 -4.38 5.98
N GLY A 63 0.83 -3.90 6.66
CA GLY A 63 2.08 -4.64 6.84
C GLY A 63 1.86 -5.94 7.61
N PHE A 64 1.13 -5.90 8.74
CA PHE A 64 0.81 -7.10 9.50
C PHE A 64 -0.04 -8.08 8.69
N THR A 65 -1.13 -7.62 8.08
CA THR A 65 -2.06 -8.50 7.35
C THR A 65 -1.41 -9.11 6.11
N GLN A 66 -0.58 -8.35 5.38
CA GLN A 66 0.19 -8.86 4.25
C GLN A 66 1.24 -9.89 4.71
N GLY A 67 1.98 -9.61 5.79
CA GLY A 67 2.97 -10.55 6.34
C GLY A 67 2.33 -11.85 6.80
N PHE A 68 1.19 -11.79 7.49
CA PHE A 68 0.46 -12.99 7.93
C PHE A 68 -0.04 -13.82 6.75
N SER A 69 -0.44 -13.16 5.67
CA SER A 69 -0.94 -13.82 4.46
C SER A 69 0.12 -14.67 3.75
N ILE A 70 1.41 -14.36 3.89
CA ILE A 70 2.52 -15.13 3.32
C ILE A 70 2.48 -16.57 3.85
N ARG A 71 2.27 -16.75 5.17
CA ARG A 71 2.16 -18.08 5.77
C ARG A 71 0.94 -18.85 5.25
N ILE A 72 -0.20 -18.18 5.07
CA ILE A 72 -1.40 -18.82 4.50
C ILE A 72 -1.13 -19.27 3.06
N SER A 73 -0.53 -18.40 2.23
CA SER A 73 -0.15 -18.76 0.85
C SER A 73 0.76 -19.98 0.81
N ARG A 74 1.75 -20.04 1.69
CA ARG A 74 2.69 -21.17 1.76
C ARG A 74 2.00 -22.47 2.17
N THR A 75 1.22 -22.44 3.25
CA THR A 75 0.52 -23.66 3.73
C THR A 75 -0.52 -24.11 2.74
N PHE A 76 -1.18 -23.19 2.03
CA PHE A 76 -2.10 -23.53 0.93
C PHE A 76 -1.35 -24.17 -0.24
N GLY A 77 -0.21 -23.63 -0.64
CA GLY A 77 0.64 -24.21 -1.70
C GLY A 77 1.20 -25.59 -1.36
N ALA A 78 1.44 -25.87 -0.08
CA ALA A 78 1.87 -27.16 0.46
C ALA A 78 0.70 -28.16 0.64
N GLU A 79 -0.54 -27.74 0.39
CA GLU A 79 -1.77 -28.50 0.68
C GLU A 79 -1.91 -28.90 2.17
N ASP A 80 -1.19 -28.18 3.07
CA ASP A 80 -1.22 -28.40 4.52
C ASP A 80 -2.36 -27.61 5.18
N TYR A 81 -3.57 -28.08 4.96
CA TYR A 81 -4.78 -27.44 5.48
C TYR A 81 -4.89 -27.46 7.01
N GLY A 82 -4.21 -28.41 7.67
CA GLY A 82 -4.15 -28.51 9.12
C GLY A 82 -3.37 -27.33 9.72
N ASN A 83 -2.15 -27.07 9.23
CA ASN A 83 -1.35 -25.91 9.63
C ASN A 83 -1.98 -24.60 9.19
N MET A 84 -2.63 -24.58 8.02
CA MET A 84 -3.37 -23.42 7.53
C MET A 84 -4.49 -23.01 8.50
N LYS A 85 -5.35 -23.96 8.91
CA LYS A 85 -6.44 -23.73 9.88
C LYS A 85 -5.91 -23.17 11.19
N ARG A 86 -4.85 -23.78 11.75
CA ARG A 86 -4.21 -23.30 12.99
C ARG A 86 -3.61 -21.91 12.82
N SER A 87 -2.96 -21.64 11.69
CA SER A 87 -2.42 -20.31 11.39
C SER A 87 -3.51 -19.26 11.29
N MET A 88 -4.67 -19.55 10.69
CA MET A 88 -5.80 -18.62 10.61
C MET A 88 -6.34 -18.25 12.00
N HIS A 89 -6.45 -19.19 12.93
CA HIS A 89 -6.86 -18.89 14.31
C HIS A 89 -5.88 -17.91 14.98
N MET A 90 -4.57 -18.12 14.81
CA MET A 90 -3.56 -17.22 15.37
C MET A 90 -3.57 -15.86 14.69
N ILE A 91 -3.82 -15.81 13.37
CA ILE A 91 -3.94 -14.56 12.62
C ILE A 91 -5.12 -13.73 13.13
N PHE A 92 -6.30 -14.34 13.34
CA PHE A 92 -7.46 -13.61 13.85
C PHE A 92 -7.21 -13.08 15.26
N PHE A 93 -6.55 -13.87 16.12
CA PHE A 93 -6.12 -13.40 17.43
C PHE A 93 -5.16 -12.21 17.34
N LEU A 94 -4.13 -12.30 16.50
CA LEU A 94 -3.16 -11.23 16.31
C LEU A 94 -3.79 -9.99 15.67
N CYS A 95 -4.70 -10.15 14.71
CA CYS A 95 -5.45 -9.03 14.13
C CYS A 95 -6.30 -8.31 15.19
N ALA A 96 -7.00 -9.04 16.05
CA ALA A 96 -7.75 -8.44 17.16
C ALA A 96 -6.81 -7.73 18.14
N PHE A 97 -5.72 -8.37 18.54
CA PHE A 97 -4.72 -7.77 19.44
C PHE A 97 -4.09 -6.50 18.86
N PHE A 98 -3.57 -6.57 17.63
CA PHE A 98 -2.92 -5.41 17.01
C PHE A 98 -3.90 -4.31 16.63
N SER A 99 -5.15 -4.61 16.30
CA SER A 99 -6.15 -3.57 16.06
C SER A 99 -6.41 -2.75 17.32
N ILE A 100 -6.57 -3.41 18.46
CA ILE A 100 -6.77 -2.73 19.75
C ILE A 100 -5.52 -1.94 20.15
N LEU A 101 -4.34 -2.56 20.05
CA LEU A 101 -3.07 -1.90 20.36
C LEU A 101 -2.84 -0.66 19.49
N THR A 102 -3.04 -0.78 18.17
CA THR A 102 -2.88 0.34 17.25
C THR A 102 -3.92 1.43 17.49
N THR A 103 -5.17 1.08 17.81
CA THR A 103 -6.21 2.04 18.23
C THR A 103 -5.77 2.83 19.44
N VAL A 104 -5.32 2.17 20.52
CA VAL A 104 -4.88 2.85 21.74
C VAL A 104 -3.69 3.77 21.46
N VAL A 105 -2.68 3.28 20.72
CA VAL A 105 -1.50 4.10 20.35
C VAL A 105 -1.92 5.28 19.48
N ALA A 106 -2.80 5.09 18.51
CA ALA A 106 -3.30 6.15 17.64
C ALA A 106 -4.03 7.22 18.44
N GLU A 107 -4.99 6.84 19.29
CA GLU A 107 -5.77 7.79 20.14
C GLU A 107 -4.86 8.65 21.02
N LEU A 108 -3.83 8.05 21.62
CA LEU A 108 -2.85 8.78 22.44
C LEU A 108 -1.94 9.70 21.60
N SER A 109 -1.70 9.36 20.32
CA SER A 109 -0.74 10.04 19.46
C SER A 109 -1.36 11.13 18.57
N ILE A 110 -2.68 11.10 18.29
CA ILE A 110 -3.35 12.00 17.33
C ILE A 110 -3.10 13.48 17.70
N VAL A 111 -3.42 13.89 18.92
CA VAL A 111 -3.29 15.29 19.34
C VAL A 111 -1.83 15.74 19.38
N PRO A 112 -0.89 15.00 20.01
CA PRO A 112 0.52 15.34 19.99
C PRO A 112 1.11 15.46 18.58
N LEU A 113 0.75 14.53 17.66
CA LEU A 113 1.27 14.56 16.28
C LEU A 113 0.74 15.75 15.49
N LEU A 114 -0.57 16.04 15.55
CA LEU A 114 -1.15 17.20 14.88
C LEU A 114 -0.56 18.52 15.40
N THR A 115 -0.29 18.61 16.70
CA THR A 115 0.38 19.78 17.30
C THR A 115 1.83 19.88 16.84
N LEU A 116 2.56 18.77 16.82
CA LEU A 116 3.95 18.73 16.33
C LEU A 116 4.06 19.16 14.85
N LEU A 117 3.04 18.80 14.05
CA LEU A 117 2.95 19.20 12.64
C LEU A 117 2.49 20.65 12.44
N ASN A 118 2.31 21.42 13.52
CA ASN A 118 1.82 22.81 13.51
C ASN A 118 0.52 22.98 12.73
N THR A 119 -0.43 22.05 12.92
CA THR A 119 -1.75 22.10 12.28
C THR A 119 -2.52 23.36 12.72
N PRO A 120 -3.03 24.21 11.80
CA PRO A 120 -3.74 25.43 12.14
C PRO A 120 -4.95 25.22 13.04
N SER A 121 -5.24 26.18 13.94
CA SER A 121 -6.31 26.08 14.94
C SER A 121 -7.72 25.91 14.36
N ASN A 122 -7.97 26.44 13.16
CA ASN A 122 -9.23 26.29 12.44
C ASN A 122 -9.41 24.92 11.75
N VAL A 123 -8.35 24.11 11.67
CA VAL A 123 -8.29 22.82 10.98
C VAL A 123 -8.14 21.66 11.96
N ILE A 124 -7.40 21.86 13.06
CA ILE A 124 -6.99 20.78 13.98
C ILE A 124 -8.17 20.00 14.57
N GLN A 125 -9.27 20.69 14.92
CA GLN A 125 -10.43 20.02 15.53
C GLN A 125 -11.12 19.06 14.54
N GLY A 126 -11.23 19.44 13.26
CA GLY A 126 -11.75 18.57 12.22
C GLY A 126 -10.86 17.35 11.99
N SER A 127 -9.54 17.56 11.95
CA SER A 127 -8.57 16.47 11.83
C SER A 127 -8.62 15.49 13.01
N ILE A 128 -8.73 16.00 14.25
CA ILE A 128 -8.89 15.16 15.45
C ILE A 128 -10.16 14.33 15.37
N THR A 129 -11.29 14.95 15.00
CA THR A 129 -12.59 14.26 14.88
C THR A 129 -12.51 13.14 13.85
N TYR A 130 -11.97 13.42 12.67
CA TYR A 130 -11.79 12.43 11.60
C TYR A 130 -10.91 11.26 12.05
N LEU A 131 -9.71 11.56 12.54
CA LEU A 131 -8.73 10.54 12.95
C LEU A 131 -9.25 9.67 14.11
N ARG A 132 -9.93 10.24 15.10
CA ARG A 132 -10.51 9.47 16.21
C ARG A 132 -11.58 8.49 15.74
N ILE A 133 -12.48 8.92 14.85
CA ILE A 133 -13.50 8.02 14.29
C ILE A 133 -12.82 6.90 13.48
N MET A 134 -11.85 7.25 12.61
CA MET A 134 -11.12 6.26 11.83
C MET A 134 -10.31 5.29 12.71
N SER A 135 -9.66 5.80 13.76
CA SER A 135 -8.93 4.97 14.72
C SER A 135 -9.85 4.06 15.54
N GLY A 136 -11.02 4.55 15.95
CA GLY A 136 -12.04 3.75 16.61
C GLY A 136 -12.54 2.58 15.74
N GLY A 137 -12.51 2.74 14.42
CA GLY A 137 -12.87 1.71 13.44
C GLY A 137 -11.71 0.81 12.98
N LEU A 138 -10.50 0.93 13.52
CA LEU A 138 -9.34 0.16 13.06
C LEU A 138 -9.52 -1.37 13.12
N THR A 139 -10.34 -1.87 14.03
CA THR A 139 -10.67 -3.30 14.07
C THR A 139 -11.38 -3.73 12.77
N ILE A 140 -12.30 -2.93 12.26
CA ILE A 140 -13.00 -3.18 11.00
C ILE A 140 -11.98 -3.19 9.85
N THR A 141 -11.14 -2.16 9.79
CA THR A 141 -10.09 -2.03 8.76
C THR A 141 -9.09 -3.18 8.80
N MET A 142 -8.67 -3.61 10.00
CA MET A 142 -7.76 -4.74 10.19
C MET A 142 -8.38 -6.04 9.66
N PHE A 143 -9.63 -6.34 10.01
CA PHE A 143 -10.29 -7.56 9.55
C PHE A 143 -10.64 -7.53 8.06
N TYR A 144 -11.00 -6.38 7.50
CA TYR A 144 -11.14 -6.20 6.05
C TYR A 144 -9.84 -6.56 5.33
N ASN A 145 -8.72 -5.97 5.74
CA ASN A 145 -7.42 -6.26 5.13
C ASN A 145 -6.98 -7.72 5.37
N CYS A 146 -7.25 -8.28 6.53
CA CYS A 146 -6.98 -9.68 6.86
C CYS A 146 -7.71 -10.62 5.92
N PHE A 147 -9.04 -10.53 5.81
CA PHE A 147 -9.84 -11.43 4.97
C PHE A 147 -9.50 -11.25 3.48
N SER A 148 -9.33 -10.02 3.02
CA SER A 148 -8.90 -9.71 1.66
C SER A 148 -7.52 -10.31 1.35
N SER A 149 -6.56 -10.24 2.28
CA SER A 149 -5.23 -10.81 2.12
C SER A 149 -5.25 -12.34 2.14
N ILE A 150 -6.10 -12.96 2.96
CA ILE A 150 -6.28 -14.42 2.95
C ILE A 150 -6.92 -14.88 1.64
N LEU A 151 -7.94 -14.21 1.12
CA LEU A 151 -8.53 -14.52 -0.19
C LEU A 151 -7.46 -14.47 -1.30
N ARG A 152 -6.65 -13.43 -1.31
CA ARG A 152 -5.50 -13.34 -2.24
C ARG A 152 -4.52 -14.51 -2.05
N SER A 153 -4.27 -14.93 -0.82
CA SER A 153 -3.40 -16.07 -0.50
C SER A 153 -3.88 -17.38 -1.07
N LEU A 154 -5.21 -17.57 -1.21
CA LEU A 154 -5.85 -18.71 -1.86
C LEU A 154 -5.76 -18.65 -3.40
N GLY A 155 -5.37 -17.51 -3.95
CA GLY A 155 -5.32 -17.28 -5.39
C GLY A 155 -6.56 -16.55 -5.95
N ASP A 156 -7.45 -16.09 -5.08
CA ASP A 156 -8.63 -15.32 -5.48
C ASP A 156 -8.32 -13.81 -5.42
N SER A 157 -8.22 -13.17 -6.57
CA SER A 157 -8.09 -11.72 -6.73
C SER A 157 -9.39 -11.04 -7.17
N ARG A 158 -10.41 -11.83 -7.56
CA ARG A 158 -11.69 -11.29 -8.04
C ARG A 158 -12.60 -10.88 -6.89
N THR A 159 -12.68 -11.69 -5.85
CA THR A 159 -13.48 -11.36 -4.66
C THR A 159 -13.03 -10.06 -3.99
N PRO A 160 -11.72 -9.80 -3.74
CA PRO A 160 -11.27 -8.49 -3.29
C PRO A 160 -11.66 -7.35 -4.22
N LEU A 161 -11.60 -7.52 -5.55
CA LEU A 161 -12.06 -6.51 -6.51
C LEU A 161 -13.56 -6.21 -6.34
N LEU A 162 -14.41 -7.24 -6.31
CA LEU A 162 -15.86 -7.06 -6.12
C LEU A 162 -16.18 -6.40 -4.79
N ALA A 163 -15.44 -6.75 -3.73
CA ALA A 163 -15.52 -6.13 -2.42
C ALA A 163 -15.18 -4.62 -2.48
N MET A 164 -14.13 -4.25 -3.20
CA MET A 164 -13.71 -2.85 -3.38
C MET A 164 -14.75 -2.06 -4.19
N ILE A 165 -15.31 -2.63 -5.26
CA ILE A 165 -16.38 -1.99 -6.04
C ILE A 165 -17.61 -1.74 -5.17
N GLY A 166 -18.09 -2.78 -4.48
CA GLY A 166 -19.25 -2.66 -3.59
C GLY A 166 -19.02 -1.66 -2.46
N GLY A 167 -17.83 -1.71 -1.85
CA GLY A 167 -17.41 -0.75 -0.81
C GLY A 167 -17.38 0.69 -1.32
N ALA A 168 -16.81 0.94 -2.50
CA ALA A 168 -16.74 2.26 -3.09
C ALA A 168 -18.15 2.86 -3.38
N ILE A 169 -19.03 2.08 -3.99
CA ILE A 169 -20.41 2.51 -4.26
C ILE A 169 -21.15 2.80 -2.95
N THR A 170 -21.05 1.89 -1.96
CA THR A 170 -21.66 2.07 -0.65
C THR A 170 -21.12 3.30 0.06
N ASN A 171 -19.82 3.54 0.04
CA ASN A 171 -19.20 4.71 0.64
C ASN A 171 -19.73 6.01 0.03
N ILE A 172 -19.74 6.15 -1.32
CA ILE A 172 -20.26 7.34 -2.00
C ILE A 172 -21.73 7.59 -1.62
N CYS A 173 -22.57 6.56 -1.61
CA CYS A 173 -23.97 6.69 -1.21
C CYS A 173 -24.11 7.14 0.25
N LEU A 174 -23.31 6.59 1.18
CA LEU A 174 -23.32 6.96 2.58
C LEU A 174 -22.74 8.35 2.81
N ASP A 175 -21.72 8.78 2.05
CA ASP A 175 -21.18 10.14 2.11
C ASP A 175 -22.23 11.15 1.74
N LEU A 176 -22.95 10.95 0.62
CA LEU A 176 -24.06 11.82 0.24
C LEU A 176 -25.16 11.85 1.31
N LEU A 177 -25.49 10.72 1.89
CA LEU A 177 -26.50 10.63 2.94
C LEU A 177 -26.07 11.36 4.24
N PHE A 178 -24.86 11.08 4.74
CA PHE A 178 -24.42 11.58 6.06
C PHE A 178 -23.90 13.02 5.98
N VAL A 179 -23.19 13.38 4.90
CA VAL A 179 -22.62 14.72 4.74
C VAL A 179 -23.65 15.70 4.20
N VAL A 180 -24.41 15.31 3.16
CA VAL A 180 -25.31 16.25 2.46
C VAL A 180 -26.70 16.27 3.10
N VAL A 181 -27.31 15.08 3.34
CA VAL A 181 -28.70 15.01 3.87
C VAL A 181 -28.73 15.20 5.37
N PHE A 182 -27.94 14.41 6.13
CA PHE A 182 -27.94 14.48 7.60
C PHE A 182 -27.05 15.60 8.15
N LYS A 183 -26.15 16.16 7.35
CA LYS A 183 -25.26 17.28 7.71
C LYS A 183 -24.37 16.97 8.92
N TRP A 184 -23.88 15.72 9.03
CA TRP A 184 -23.00 15.31 10.13
C TRP A 184 -21.55 15.81 9.96
N GLY A 185 -21.27 16.62 8.92
CA GLY A 185 -19.95 17.20 8.70
C GLY A 185 -18.86 16.15 8.44
N ILE A 186 -17.64 16.44 8.88
CA ILE A 186 -16.46 15.54 8.71
C ILE A 186 -16.69 14.19 9.40
N ALA A 187 -17.40 14.15 10.53
CA ALA A 187 -17.75 12.92 11.21
C ALA A 187 -18.60 12.01 10.32
N GLY A 188 -19.51 12.59 9.52
CA GLY A 188 -20.32 11.85 8.55
C GLY A 188 -19.49 11.10 7.52
N ALA A 189 -18.49 11.75 6.93
CA ALA A 189 -17.57 11.13 5.95
C ALA A 189 -16.76 9.97 6.59
N ALA A 190 -16.21 10.18 7.80
CA ALA A 190 -15.48 9.14 8.50
C ALA A 190 -16.36 7.91 8.83
N ILE A 191 -17.59 8.15 9.31
CA ILE A 191 -18.55 7.07 9.63
C ILE A 191 -18.99 6.35 8.36
N ALA A 192 -19.23 7.06 7.24
CA ALA A 192 -19.58 6.47 5.95
C ALA A 192 -18.48 5.51 5.48
N THR A 193 -17.22 5.92 5.57
CA THR A 193 -16.06 5.07 5.22
C THR A 193 -16.02 3.81 6.08
N LEU A 194 -16.19 3.92 7.40
CA LEU A 194 -16.16 2.76 8.30
C LEU A 194 -17.33 1.80 8.06
N LEU A 195 -18.55 2.32 7.81
CA LEU A 195 -19.71 1.48 7.51
C LEU A 195 -19.55 0.76 6.17
N ALA A 196 -19.05 1.43 5.15
CA ALA A 196 -18.73 0.79 3.87
C ALA A 196 -17.68 -0.31 4.04
N GLN A 197 -16.62 -0.07 4.80
CA GLN A 197 -15.62 -1.09 5.14
C GLN A 197 -16.20 -2.24 5.96
N PHE A 198 -17.11 -1.97 6.89
CA PHE A 198 -17.77 -3.00 7.68
C PHE A 198 -18.59 -3.95 6.80
N LEU A 199 -19.42 -3.42 5.91
CA LEU A 199 -20.20 -4.23 4.97
C LEU A 199 -19.28 -5.04 4.04
N THR A 200 -18.21 -4.43 3.57
CA THR A 200 -17.20 -5.09 2.73
C THR A 200 -16.47 -6.20 3.50
N THR A 201 -16.22 -5.99 4.80
CA THR A 201 -15.62 -7.02 5.69
C THR A 201 -16.53 -8.24 5.83
N ILE A 202 -17.83 -8.02 6.02
CA ILE A 202 -18.82 -9.11 6.08
C ILE A 202 -18.86 -9.89 4.77
N PHE A 203 -18.85 -9.17 3.63
CA PHE A 203 -18.82 -9.81 2.33
C PHE A 203 -17.54 -10.65 2.13
N CYS A 204 -16.36 -10.11 2.45
CA CYS A 204 -15.10 -10.85 2.38
C CYS A 204 -15.09 -12.09 3.30
N LEU A 205 -15.64 -11.98 4.51
CA LEU A 205 -15.77 -13.11 5.44
C LEU A 205 -16.70 -14.20 4.89
N TYR A 206 -17.83 -13.81 4.30
CA TYR A 206 -18.76 -14.74 3.68
C TYR A 206 -18.10 -15.52 2.53
N MET A 207 -17.44 -14.81 1.63
CA MET A 207 -16.74 -15.42 0.50
C MET A 207 -15.55 -16.28 0.96
N LEU A 208 -14.82 -15.85 1.97
CA LEU A 208 -13.71 -16.61 2.57
C LEU A 208 -14.23 -17.96 3.13
N LYS A 209 -15.35 -17.97 3.84
CA LYS A 209 -15.95 -19.21 4.35
C LYS A 209 -16.34 -20.17 3.24
N LYS A 210 -16.71 -19.66 2.06
CA LYS A 210 -17.08 -20.45 0.90
C LYS A 210 -15.88 -21.06 0.17
N GLU A 211 -14.77 -20.30 0.09
CA GLU A 211 -13.54 -20.70 -0.61
C GLU A 211 -12.64 -21.62 0.21
N LEU A 212 -12.80 -21.65 1.54
CA LEU A 212 -11.94 -22.46 2.40
C LEU A 212 -12.25 -23.97 2.23
N PRO A 213 -11.21 -24.82 2.13
CA PRO A 213 -11.35 -26.27 2.03
C PRO A 213 -11.78 -26.95 3.35
N PHE A 214 -12.01 -26.15 4.41
CA PHE A 214 -12.41 -26.62 5.74
C PHE A 214 -13.34 -25.62 6.42
N LYS A 215 -14.12 -26.10 7.40
CA LYS A 215 -14.98 -25.23 8.21
C LYS A 215 -14.15 -24.46 9.25
N LEU A 216 -14.34 -23.14 9.32
CA LEU A 216 -13.81 -22.29 10.36
C LEU A 216 -14.58 -22.54 11.67
N GLU A 217 -13.98 -23.26 12.59
CA GLU A 217 -14.51 -23.51 13.93
C GLU A 217 -13.69 -22.71 14.95
N LEU A 218 -14.20 -21.57 15.37
CA LEU A 218 -13.53 -20.71 16.35
C LEU A 218 -13.50 -21.31 17.75
N THR A 219 -14.37 -22.31 18.02
CA THR A 219 -14.50 -22.97 19.33
C THR A 219 -13.31 -23.88 19.68
N LYS A 220 -12.52 -24.32 18.68
CA LYS A 220 -11.35 -25.18 18.88
C LYS A 220 -10.03 -24.40 18.87
N PHE A 221 -10.05 -23.19 19.44
CA PHE A 221 -8.86 -22.35 19.53
C PHE A 221 -7.80 -22.99 20.47
N LYS A 222 -6.61 -23.20 19.93
CA LYS A 222 -5.41 -23.58 20.71
C LYS A 222 -4.32 -22.56 20.48
N PHE A 223 -3.79 -21.97 21.54
CA PHE A 223 -2.73 -21.00 21.47
C PHE A 223 -1.41 -21.68 21.11
N GLU A 224 -0.82 -21.34 19.95
CA GLU A 224 0.42 -21.95 19.46
C GLU A 224 1.53 -20.91 19.33
N LYS A 225 2.38 -20.79 20.37
CA LYS A 225 3.49 -19.84 20.43
C LYS A 225 4.41 -19.89 19.20
N LYS A 226 4.68 -21.09 18.64
CA LYS A 226 5.54 -21.28 17.47
C LYS A 226 4.94 -20.63 16.22
N ILE A 227 3.63 -20.75 16.02
CA ILE A 227 2.92 -20.12 14.91
C ILE A 227 2.93 -18.60 15.07
N ILE A 228 2.60 -18.10 16.27
CA ILE A 228 2.64 -16.66 16.58
C ILE A 228 4.02 -16.08 16.29
N LYS A 229 5.10 -16.70 16.78
CA LYS A 229 6.47 -16.24 16.54
C LYS A 229 6.76 -16.13 15.04
N ASN A 230 6.38 -17.14 14.25
CA ASN A 230 6.58 -17.10 12.81
C ASN A 230 5.74 -16.00 12.13
N LEU A 231 4.47 -15.82 12.52
CA LEU A 231 3.61 -14.75 12.00
C LEU A 231 4.19 -13.37 12.31
N LEU A 232 4.68 -13.16 13.53
CA LEU A 232 5.33 -11.91 13.92
C LEU A 232 6.63 -11.67 13.14
N GLN A 233 7.43 -12.71 12.90
CA GLN A 233 8.63 -12.61 12.07
C GLN A 233 8.33 -12.22 10.63
N LEU A 234 7.17 -12.59 10.11
CA LEU A 234 6.73 -12.20 8.76
C LEU A 234 6.05 -10.82 8.75
N GLY A 235 5.19 -10.53 9.72
CA GLY A 235 4.35 -9.34 9.72
C GLY A 235 5.04 -8.09 10.27
N SER A 236 5.81 -8.20 11.37
CA SER A 236 6.43 -7.03 11.99
C SER A 236 7.38 -6.28 11.06
N PRO A 237 8.28 -6.96 10.29
CA PRO A 237 9.17 -6.23 9.39
C PRO A 237 8.40 -5.45 8.31
N LEU A 238 7.27 -5.98 7.80
CA LEU A 238 6.47 -5.30 6.79
C LEU A 238 5.72 -4.10 7.38
N ALA A 239 5.21 -4.21 8.61
CA ALA A 239 4.60 -3.10 9.32
C ALA A 239 5.63 -1.97 9.56
N PHE A 240 6.83 -2.31 10.02
CA PHE A 240 7.92 -1.34 10.18
C PHE A 240 8.36 -0.74 8.84
N GLN A 241 8.43 -1.52 7.77
CA GLN A 241 8.76 -1.02 6.44
C GLN A 241 7.79 0.07 5.99
N ASN A 242 6.47 -0.17 6.11
CA ASN A 242 5.46 0.80 5.71
C ASN A 242 5.52 2.08 6.57
N LEU A 243 5.76 1.93 7.87
CA LEU A 243 5.95 3.07 8.77
C LEU A 243 7.18 3.91 8.38
N ILE A 244 8.31 3.27 8.08
CA ILE A 244 9.54 3.92 7.65
C ILE A 244 9.32 4.69 6.33
N ILE A 245 8.61 4.09 5.37
CA ILE A 245 8.29 4.75 4.10
C ILE A 245 7.42 6.00 4.33
N SER A 246 6.41 5.91 5.22
CA SER A 246 5.56 7.05 5.58
C SER A 246 6.36 8.18 6.23
N ILE A 247 7.27 7.87 7.15
CA ILE A 247 8.18 8.85 7.77
C ILE A 247 9.05 9.53 6.71
N GLY A 248 9.57 8.76 5.75
CA GLY A 248 10.35 9.29 4.63
C GLY A 248 9.58 10.32 3.81
N GLY A 249 8.31 10.05 3.52
CA GLY A 249 7.42 10.98 2.82
C GLY A 249 7.22 12.30 3.58
N ILE A 250 6.96 12.22 4.89
CA ILE A 250 6.82 13.40 5.76
C ILE A 250 8.11 14.25 5.77
N MET A 251 9.28 13.62 5.87
CA MET A 251 10.57 14.32 5.88
C MET A 251 10.85 15.04 4.56
N VAL A 252 10.58 14.40 3.42
CA VAL A 252 10.71 15.07 2.11
C VAL A 252 9.74 16.22 1.99
N GLN A 253 8.49 16.06 2.40
CA GLN A 253 7.49 17.13 2.39
C GLN A 253 7.95 18.33 3.22
N SER A 254 8.60 18.12 4.37
CA SER A 254 9.17 19.19 5.20
C SER A 254 10.26 19.98 4.46
N VAL A 255 11.07 19.30 3.64
CA VAL A 255 12.07 19.98 2.79
C VAL A 255 11.42 20.74 1.64
N VAL A 256 10.44 20.12 0.96
CA VAL A 256 9.67 20.74 -0.13
C VAL A 256 9.01 22.04 0.31
N ASN A 257 8.51 22.11 1.55
CA ASN A 257 7.84 23.27 2.09
C ASN A 257 8.76 24.53 2.19
N ARG A 258 10.09 24.36 2.12
CA ARG A 258 11.05 25.49 2.14
C ARG A 258 11.18 26.20 0.78
N PHE A 259 10.68 25.63 -0.32
CA PHE A 259 10.86 26.16 -1.69
C PHE A 259 9.72 27.06 -2.18
N GLY A 260 8.77 27.37 -1.32
CA GLY A 260 7.70 28.33 -1.60
C GLY A 260 6.48 27.69 -2.27
N PHE A 261 5.41 28.45 -2.29
CA PHE A 261 4.05 27.99 -2.64
C PHE A 261 3.94 27.32 -4.02
N LEU A 262 4.54 27.93 -5.06
CA LEU A 262 4.43 27.38 -6.42
C LEU A 262 5.14 26.02 -6.57
N PHE A 263 6.26 25.84 -5.86
CA PHE A 263 6.98 24.57 -5.85
C PHE A 263 6.19 23.49 -5.10
N ILE A 264 5.63 23.83 -3.94
CA ILE A 264 4.75 22.93 -3.18
C ILE A 264 3.57 22.48 -4.03
N ALA A 265 2.90 23.42 -4.71
CA ALA A 265 1.76 23.11 -5.57
C ALA A 265 2.15 22.15 -6.71
N GLY A 266 3.27 22.39 -7.37
CA GLY A 266 3.79 21.55 -8.45
C GLY A 266 4.19 20.15 -7.98
N PHE A 267 4.90 20.07 -6.87
CA PHE A 267 5.29 18.79 -6.27
C PHE A 267 4.08 17.96 -5.84
N THR A 268 3.10 18.59 -5.21
CA THR A 268 1.85 17.95 -4.77
C THR A 268 1.02 17.43 -5.94
N ALA A 269 0.90 18.21 -7.02
CA ALA A 269 0.18 17.78 -8.23
C ALA A 269 0.81 16.52 -8.83
N THR A 270 2.15 16.46 -8.90
CA THR A 270 2.85 15.27 -9.38
C THR A 270 2.68 14.07 -8.43
N ASN A 271 2.72 14.28 -7.11
CA ASN A 271 2.55 13.19 -6.14
C ASN A 271 1.15 12.56 -6.19
N LYS A 272 0.10 13.32 -6.52
CA LYS A 272 -1.24 12.76 -6.77
C LYS A 272 -1.23 11.79 -7.97
N LEU A 273 -0.52 12.13 -9.04
CA LEU A 273 -0.35 11.23 -10.18
C LEU A 273 0.55 10.03 -9.84
N TYR A 274 1.59 10.24 -9.02
CA TYR A 274 2.48 9.15 -8.60
C TYR A 274 1.71 7.99 -7.97
N GLY A 275 0.74 8.26 -7.12
CA GLY A 275 -0.11 7.20 -6.55
C GLY A 275 -0.78 6.32 -7.61
N LEU A 276 -1.20 6.87 -8.76
CA LEU A 276 -1.74 6.10 -9.87
C LEU A 276 -0.66 5.31 -10.63
N LEU A 277 0.55 5.88 -10.77
CA LEU A 277 1.66 5.19 -11.45
C LEU A 277 2.13 3.96 -10.67
N GLU A 278 2.04 3.99 -9.35
CA GLU A 278 2.48 2.91 -8.45
C GLU A 278 1.47 1.75 -8.36
N VAL A 279 0.19 1.98 -8.68
CA VAL A 279 -0.89 0.97 -8.55
C VAL A 279 -0.55 -0.36 -9.21
N ALA A 280 -0.02 -0.32 -10.43
CA ALA A 280 0.30 -1.55 -11.16
C ALA A 280 1.50 -2.27 -10.52
N ALA A 281 2.51 -1.55 -10.05
CA ALA A 281 3.67 -2.12 -9.35
C ALA A 281 3.27 -2.86 -8.07
N ILE A 282 2.41 -2.26 -7.25
CA ILE A 282 1.86 -2.86 -6.03
C ILE A 282 1.03 -4.12 -6.37
N SER A 283 0.22 -4.05 -7.43
CA SER A 283 -0.64 -5.17 -7.83
C SER A 283 0.17 -6.37 -8.34
N PHE A 284 1.22 -6.13 -9.12
CA PHE A 284 2.19 -7.18 -9.47
C PHE A 284 2.91 -7.70 -8.22
N GLY A 285 3.21 -6.82 -7.27
CA GLY A 285 3.80 -7.20 -5.99
C GLY A 285 2.95 -8.25 -5.26
N TYR A 286 1.66 -8.02 -5.10
CA TYR A 286 0.75 -9.00 -4.48
C TYR A 286 0.72 -10.32 -5.25
N ALA A 287 0.69 -10.27 -6.59
CA ALA A 287 0.70 -11.45 -7.45
C ALA A 287 1.99 -12.27 -7.27
N ILE A 288 3.15 -11.61 -7.27
CA ILE A 288 4.47 -12.23 -7.10
C ILE A 288 4.58 -12.85 -5.70
N THR A 289 4.16 -12.14 -4.65
CA THR A 289 4.20 -12.64 -3.27
C THR A 289 3.37 -13.90 -3.13
N THR A 290 2.13 -13.89 -3.62
CA THR A 290 1.24 -15.06 -3.56
C THR A 290 1.78 -16.22 -4.39
N PHE A 291 2.23 -15.95 -5.63
CA PHE A 291 2.80 -16.96 -6.51
C PHE A 291 4.02 -17.63 -5.87
N ASN A 292 4.96 -16.84 -5.35
CA ASN A 292 6.19 -17.36 -4.77
C ASN A 292 5.92 -18.14 -3.48
N SER A 293 5.05 -17.63 -2.59
CA SER A 293 4.72 -18.32 -1.34
C SER A 293 4.05 -19.66 -1.58
N GLN A 294 3.09 -19.75 -2.53
CA GLN A 294 2.46 -21.02 -2.87
C GLN A 294 3.44 -22.02 -3.51
N ASN A 295 4.30 -21.55 -4.42
CA ASN A 295 5.30 -22.42 -5.04
C ASN A 295 6.43 -22.80 -4.06
N LEU A 296 6.76 -21.95 -3.08
CA LEU A 296 7.67 -22.28 -1.98
C LEU A 296 7.07 -23.41 -1.12
N GLY A 297 5.79 -23.33 -0.78
CA GLY A 297 5.08 -24.36 -0.05
C GLY A 297 5.04 -25.70 -0.81
N ALA A 298 4.87 -25.65 -2.12
CA ALA A 298 4.85 -26.81 -3.02
C ALA A 298 6.26 -27.36 -3.38
N GLY A 299 7.34 -26.76 -2.87
CA GLY A 299 8.73 -27.18 -3.19
C GLY A 299 9.18 -26.86 -4.63
N GLN A 300 8.45 -26.01 -5.37
CA GLN A 300 8.69 -25.73 -6.79
C GLN A 300 9.64 -24.53 -7.01
N TYR A 301 10.89 -24.63 -6.59
CA TYR A 301 11.83 -23.50 -6.57
C TYR A 301 12.25 -23.02 -7.97
N GLU A 302 12.43 -23.94 -8.95
CA GLU A 302 12.69 -23.54 -10.34
C GLU A 302 11.52 -22.76 -10.95
N ARG A 303 10.31 -23.08 -10.53
CA ARG A 303 9.11 -22.36 -10.93
C ARG A 303 9.07 -20.95 -10.34
N ILE A 304 9.54 -20.75 -9.09
CA ILE A 304 9.72 -19.43 -8.48
C ILE A 304 10.67 -18.59 -9.32
N LYS A 305 11.87 -19.13 -9.67
CA LYS A 305 12.87 -18.44 -10.49
C LYS A 305 12.30 -17.98 -11.84
N LYS A 306 11.61 -18.89 -12.56
CA LYS A 306 10.95 -18.56 -13.83
C LYS A 306 9.84 -17.54 -13.67
N GLY A 307 9.01 -17.68 -12.64
CA GLY A 307 7.89 -16.78 -12.35
C GLY A 307 8.36 -15.37 -12.05
N VAL A 308 9.37 -15.20 -11.20
CA VAL A 308 9.94 -13.89 -10.88
C VAL A 308 10.56 -13.23 -12.12
N ALA A 309 11.29 -13.97 -12.95
CA ALA A 309 11.87 -13.42 -14.18
C ALA A 309 10.78 -12.93 -15.16
N GLN A 310 9.73 -13.72 -15.35
CA GLN A 310 8.60 -13.36 -16.21
C GLN A 310 7.78 -12.20 -15.64
N ALA A 311 7.57 -12.15 -14.31
CA ALA A 311 6.88 -11.07 -13.64
C ALA A 311 7.68 -9.76 -13.71
N ALA A 312 8.99 -9.81 -13.51
CA ALA A 312 9.88 -8.66 -13.65
C ALA A 312 9.85 -8.10 -15.09
N PHE A 313 9.89 -8.98 -16.10
CA PHE A 313 9.74 -8.56 -17.50
C PHE A 313 8.39 -7.89 -17.76
N LEU A 314 7.30 -8.49 -17.29
CA LEU A 314 5.95 -7.91 -17.42
C LEU A 314 5.83 -6.55 -16.72
N SER A 315 6.36 -6.44 -15.50
CA SER A 315 6.43 -5.20 -14.74
C SER A 315 7.24 -4.13 -15.49
N PHE A 316 8.39 -4.50 -16.07
CA PHE A 316 9.20 -3.62 -16.89
C PHE A 316 8.43 -3.10 -18.10
N CYS A 317 7.81 -3.98 -18.89
CA CYS A 317 7.01 -3.57 -20.05
C CYS A 317 5.86 -2.63 -19.65
N THR A 318 5.15 -2.96 -18.56
CA THR A 318 4.05 -2.12 -18.04
C THR A 318 4.56 -0.75 -17.60
N SER A 319 5.71 -0.67 -16.93
CA SER A 319 6.31 0.59 -16.50
C SER A 319 6.73 1.47 -17.69
N VAL A 320 7.26 0.87 -18.75
CA VAL A 320 7.62 1.61 -19.98
C VAL A 320 6.37 2.16 -20.68
N ILE A 321 5.28 1.39 -20.74
CA ILE A 321 4.02 1.84 -21.33
C ILE A 321 3.43 3.00 -20.51
N ILE A 322 3.34 2.85 -19.18
CA ILE A 322 2.80 3.87 -18.29
C ILE A 322 3.70 5.12 -18.30
N GLY A 323 5.02 4.95 -18.15
CA GLY A 323 5.98 6.05 -18.17
C GLY A 323 5.96 6.79 -19.52
N GLY A 324 5.94 6.07 -20.64
CA GLY A 324 5.80 6.65 -21.98
C GLY A 324 4.49 7.45 -22.13
N SER A 325 3.37 6.91 -21.63
CA SER A 325 2.09 7.62 -21.63
C SER A 325 2.15 8.91 -20.80
N MET A 326 2.87 8.92 -19.66
CA MET A 326 3.04 10.12 -18.83
C MET A 326 3.96 11.15 -19.49
N VAL A 327 4.98 10.72 -20.22
CA VAL A 327 5.81 11.64 -21.00
C VAL A 327 4.99 12.31 -22.12
N LEU A 328 4.09 11.57 -22.79
CA LEU A 328 3.29 12.10 -23.90
C LEU A 328 2.11 12.95 -23.42
N PHE A 329 1.36 12.45 -22.43
CA PHE A 329 0.07 13.04 -22.01
C PHE A 329 0.15 13.72 -20.64
N GLY A 330 1.25 13.62 -19.91
CA GLY A 330 1.36 14.08 -18.52
C GLY A 330 1.08 15.56 -18.33
N LYS A 331 1.43 16.43 -19.27
CA LYS A 331 1.08 17.86 -19.21
C LYS A 331 -0.43 18.09 -19.18
N HIS A 332 -1.18 17.40 -20.06
CA HIS A 332 -2.62 17.52 -20.13
C HIS A 332 -3.30 16.98 -18.87
N ILE A 333 -2.78 15.87 -18.32
CA ILE A 333 -3.30 15.27 -17.09
C ILE A 333 -3.02 16.19 -15.90
N LEU A 334 -1.81 16.77 -15.79
CA LEU A 334 -1.45 17.70 -14.72
C LEU A 334 -2.33 18.95 -14.71
N LEU A 335 -2.74 19.46 -15.87
CA LEU A 335 -3.64 20.62 -15.97
C LEU A 335 -5.01 20.36 -15.31
N LEU A 336 -5.44 19.12 -15.17
CA LEU A 336 -6.68 18.80 -14.44
C LEU A 336 -6.57 19.05 -12.93
N PHE A 337 -5.34 19.12 -12.40
CA PHE A 337 -5.06 19.31 -10.96
C PHE A 337 -4.55 20.72 -10.62
N ILE A 338 -4.25 21.55 -11.64
CA ILE A 338 -3.64 22.85 -11.45
C ILE A 338 -4.67 23.93 -11.79
N SER A 339 -4.92 24.82 -10.84
CA SER A 339 -5.81 25.99 -11.01
C SER A 339 -5.12 27.26 -10.49
N GLY A 340 -5.43 28.41 -11.06
CA GLY A 340 -4.85 29.70 -10.70
C GLY A 340 -4.83 30.71 -11.83
N THR A 341 -4.03 31.77 -11.71
CA THR A 341 -3.82 32.71 -12.81
C THR A 341 -2.99 32.05 -13.93
N PRO A 342 -3.07 32.51 -15.20
CA PRO A 342 -2.33 31.90 -16.31
C PRO A 342 -0.81 31.80 -16.05
N ASP A 343 -0.20 32.80 -15.40
CA ASP A 343 1.23 32.81 -15.04
C ASP A 343 1.54 31.74 -13.96
N GLN A 344 0.69 31.62 -12.94
CA GLN A 344 0.82 30.59 -11.91
C GLN A 344 0.67 29.18 -12.49
N ILE A 345 -0.35 28.95 -13.34
CA ILE A 345 -0.57 27.67 -14.01
C ILE A 345 0.68 27.27 -14.80
N ASN A 346 1.27 28.16 -15.60
CA ASN A 346 2.45 27.88 -16.39
C ASN A 346 3.67 27.53 -15.53
N LYS A 347 3.91 28.27 -14.44
CA LYS A 347 5.02 28.01 -13.50
C LYS A 347 4.84 26.67 -12.78
N VAL A 348 3.65 26.41 -12.21
CA VAL A 348 3.33 25.16 -11.52
C VAL A 348 3.40 23.97 -12.48
N LEU A 349 2.87 24.10 -13.70
CA LEU A 349 2.94 23.05 -14.72
C LEU A 349 4.38 22.71 -15.11
N THR A 350 5.24 23.71 -15.24
CA THR A 350 6.66 23.50 -15.54
C THR A 350 7.36 22.71 -14.44
N ILE A 351 7.14 23.06 -13.18
CA ILE A 351 7.67 22.34 -12.02
C ILE A 351 7.15 20.91 -11.97
N SER A 352 5.82 20.75 -12.05
CA SER A 352 5.14 19.45 -11.98
C SER A 352 5.59 18.51 -13.09
N TYR A 353 5.62 19.02 -14.35
CA TYR A 353 5.97 18.20 -15.49
C TYR A 353 7.44 17.78 -15.48
N LYS A 354 8.34 18.64 -15.03
CA LYS A 354 9.76 18.30 -14.89
C LYS A 354 9.95 17.15 -13.89
N TYR A 355 9.27 17.21 -12.76
CA TYR A 355 9.31 16.15 -11.76
C TYR A 355 8.66 14.87 -12.30
N LEU A 356 7.47 14.96 -12.89
CA LEU A 356 6.78 13.83 -13.51
C LEU A 356 7.62 13.16 -14.60
N PHE A 357 8.31 13.94 -15.43
CA PHE A 357 9.15 13.44 -16.50
C PHE A 357 10.32 12.57 -15.96
N ILE A 358 11.00 13.06 -14.90
CA ILE A 358 12.07 12.30 -14.26
C ILE A 358 11.52 11.00 -13.66
N MET A 359 10.38 11.05 -12.95
CA MET A 359 9.74 9.87 -12.38
C MET A 359 9.28 8.89 -13.46
N ALA A 360 8.71 9.37 -14.56
CA ALA A 360 8.20 8.55 -15.65
C ALA A 360 9.32 7.76 -16.36
N ILE A 361 10.47 8.39 -16.64
CA ILE A 361 11.64 7.72 -17.22
C ILE A 361 12.21 6.68 -16.28
N CYS A 362 12.24 6.98 -14.97
CA CYS A 362 12.80 6.09 -13.96
C CYS A 362 11.76 5.10 -13.37
N LEU A 363 10.52 5.12 -13.85
CA LEU A 363 9.45 4.23 -13.41
C LEU A 363 9.82 2.73 -13.49
N PRO A 364 10.57 2.25 -14.49
CA PRO A 364 11.07 0.87 -14.52
C PRO A 364 11.86 0.47 -13.28
N ILE A 365 12.62 1.38 -12.66
CA ILE A 365 13.39 1.12 -11.44
C ILE A 365 12.43 0.84 -10.27
N LEU A 366 11.38 1.66 -10.12
CA LEU A 366 10.35 1.46 -9.10
C LEU A 366 9.65 0.10 -9.26
N TYR A 367 9.31 -0.29 -10.48
CA TYR A 367 8.65 -1.56 -10.75
C TYR A 367 9.56 -2.76 -10.47
N MET A 368 10.87 -2.64 -10.76
CA MET A 368 11.84 -3.67 -10.38
C MET A 368 12.00 -3.76 -8.87
N LEU A 369 12.04 -2.63 -8.17
CA LEU A 369 12.06 -2.57 -6.71
C LEU A 369 10.88 -3.36 -6.13
N HIS A 370 9.63 -3.07 -6.55
CA HIS A 370 8.44 -3.78 -6.09
C HIS A 370 8.48 -5.27 -6.44
N SER A 371 8.95 -5.63 -7.63
CA SER A 371 9.04 -7.02 -8.08
C SER A 371 9.99 -7.85 -7.20
N TYR A 372 11.21 -7.35 -6.94
CA TYR A 372 12.19 -8.08 -6.11
C TYR A 372 11.85 -8.03 -4.62
N ARG A 373 11.28 -6.94 -4.13
CA ARG A 373 10.74 -6.84 -2.77
C ARG A 373 9.70 -7.92 -2.51
N SER A 374 8.71 -8.01 -3.38
CA SER A 374 7.63 -8.99 -3.30
C SER A 374 8.11 -10.41 -3.54
N ALA A 375 9.14 -10.60 -4.38
CA ALA A 375 9.76 -11.91 -4.56
C ALA A 375 10.40 -12.42 -3.26
N LEU A 376 11.13 -11.57 -2.54
CA LEU A 376 11.72 -11.91 -1.24
C LEU A 376 10.66 -12.16 -0.18
N GLN A 377 9.64 -11.31 -0.10
CA GLN A 377 8.50 -11.48 0.82
C GLN A 377 7.82 -12.84 0.60
N GLY A 378 7.54 -13.19 -0.67
CA GLY A 378 6.93 -14.47 -1.02
C GLY A 378 7.82 -15.69 -0.73
N MET A 379 9.13 -15.49 -0.59
CA MET A 379 10.08 -16.52 -0.14
C MET A 379 10.32 -16.48 1.40
N GLU A 380 9.39 -15.91 2.15
CA GLU A 380 9.45 -15.75 3.63
C GLU A 380 10.64 -14.95 4.14
N ASN A 381 11.26 -14.15 3.30
CA ASN A 381 12.27 -13.20 3.72
C ASN A 381 11.66 -11.79 3.75
N THR A 382 11.17 -11.37 4.90
CA THR A 382 10.56 -10.04 5.12
C THR A 382 11.54 -9.05 5.75
N PHE A 383 12.66 -9.54 6.31
CA PHE A 383 13.68 -8.70 6.93
C PHE A 383 14.41 -7.83 5.90
N ILE A 384 14.87 -8.41 4.78
CA ILE A 384 15.56 -7.65 3.73
C ILE A 384 14.67 -6.58 3.09
N PRO A 385 13.38 -6.84 2.74
CA PRO A 385 12.41 -5.82 2.39
C PRO A 385 12.32 -4.66 3.40
N MET A 386 12.30 -4.95 4.71
CA MET A 386 12.33 -3.91 5.74
C MET A 386 13.62 -3.08 5.67
N VAL A 387 14.78 -3.73 5.57
CA VAL A 387 16.07 -3.04 5.41
C VAL A 387 16.07 -2.18 4.15
N SER A 388 15.46 -2.64 3.04
CA SER A 388 15.34 -1.82 1.83
C SER A 388 14.54 -0.53 2.08
N GLY A 389 13.53 -0.57 2.94
CA GLY A 389 12.80 0.64 3.37
C GLY A 389 13.68 1.63 4.14
N ILE A 390 14.58 1.11 5.00
CA ILE A 390 15.58 1.96 5.69
C ILE A 390 16.55 2.60 4.68
N VAL A 391 17.02 1.83 3.71
CA VAL A 391 17.90 2.34 2.64
C VAL A 391 17.19 3.43 1.84
N GLU A 392 15.92 3.23 1.48
CA GLU A 392 15.11 4.26 0.81
C GLU A 392 15.01 5.53 1.67
N LEU A 393 14.70 5.40 2.95
CA LEU A 393 14.60 6.53 3.87
C LEU A 393 15.90 7.32 3.91
N VAL A 394 17.03 6.63 4.17
CA VAL A 394 18.34 7.26 4.31
C VAL A 394 18.74 7.98 3.02
N ILE A 395 18.64 7.32 1.87
CA ILE A 395 19.01 7.94 0.59
C ILE A 395 18.07 9.09 0.27
N ARG A 396 16.76 8.91 0.40
CA ARG A 396 15.74 9.92 0.10
C ARG A 396 15.97 11.19 0.91
N VAL A 397 16.16 11.06 2.22
CA VAL A 397 16.38 12.21 3.11
C VAL A 397 17.74 12.86 2.86
N SER A 398 18.80 12.08 2.69
CA SER A 398 20.13 12.60 2.40
C SER A 398 20.15 13.39 1.09
N VAL A 399 19.57 12.84 0.03
CA VAL A 399 19.49 13.52 -1.27
C VAL A 399 18.62 14.76 -1.19
N ALA A 400 17.45 14.68 -0.53
CA ALA A 400 16.55 15.83 -0.38
C ALA A 400 17.18 17.00 0.42
N LEU A 401 18.10 16.72 1.35
CA LEU A 401 18.79 17.74 2.13
C LEU A 401 20.07 18.27 1.44
N VAL A 402 20.85 17.39 0.81
CA VAL A 402 22.17 17.72 0.29
C VAL A 402 22.11 18.24 -1.15
N PHE A 403 21.38 17.59 -2.04
CA PHE A 403 21.37 17.95 -3.47
C PHE A 403 20.80 19.34 -3.77
N PRO A 404 19.80 19.84 -3.03
CA PRO A 404 19.35 21.23 -3.21
C PRO A 404 20.42 22.30 -2.98
N ILE A 405 21.47 21.99 -2.20
CA ILE A 405 22.59 22.92 -1.97
C ILE A 405 23.32 23.20 -3.31
N PHE A 406 23.43 22.20 -4.18
CA PHE A 406 24.17 22.30 -5.45
C PHE A 406 23.26 22.50 -6.67
N LEU A 407 22.06 21.92 -6.64
CA LEU A 407 21.15 21.84 -7.78
C LEU A 407 19.85 22.64 -7.59
N GLY A 408 19.70 23.34 -6.46
CA GLY A 408 18.46 24.02 -6.10
C GLY A 408 17.27 23.06 -6.07
N GLN A 409 16.10 23.51 -6.52
CA GLN A 409 14.88 22.72 -6.55
C GLN A 409 15.00 21.38 -7.31
N ASN A 410 15.90 21.31 -8.31
CA ASN A 410 16.10 20.11 -9.10
C ASN A 410 16.69 18.95 -8.30
N GLY A 411 17.41 19.23 -7.21
CA GLY A 411 17.95 18.21 -6.33
C GLY A 411 16.87 17.36 -5.65
N ILE A 412 15.69 17.93 -5.37
CA ILE A 412 14.58 17.21 -4.74
C ILE A 412 13.98 16.16 -5.67
N TYR A 413 13.91 16.43 -6.99
CA TYR A 413 13.36 15.49 -7.96
C TYR A 413 14.14 14.18 -8.03
N LEU A 414 15.43 14.18 -7.66
CA LEU A 414 16.29 13.01 -7.67
C LEU A 414 16.17 12.16 -6.40
N ALA A 415 15.58 12.71 -5.32
CA ALA A 415 15.50 12.02 -4.04
C ALA A 415 14.76 10.69 -4.12
N GLU A 416 13.60 10.67 -4.79
CA GLU A 416 12.81 9.44 -4.98
C GLU A 416 13.54 8.42 -5.86
N VAL A 417 14.06 8.85 -7.00
CA VAL A 417 14.69 7.97 -7.99
C VAL A 417 15.96 7.31 -7.44
N LEU A 418 16.80 8.06 -6.74
CA LEU A 418 18.00 7.52 -6.12
C LEU A 418 17.68 6.58 -4.96
N ALA A 419 16.64 6.86 -4.19
CA ALA A 419 16.15 5.97 -3.14
C ALA A 419 15.66 4.64 -3.75
N TRP A 420 14.85 4.68 -4.81
CA TRP A 420 14.42 3.47 -5.53
C TRP A 420 15.60 2.67 -6.08
N THR A 421 16.60 3.36 -6.65
CA THR A 421 17.78 2.71 -7.22
C THR A 421 18.57 1.96 -6.14
N GLY A 422 18.87 2.60 -5.01
CA GLY A 422 19.60 1.96 -3.92
C GLY A 422 18.88 0.74 -3.35
N ALA A 423 17.57 0.87 -3.12
CA ALA A 423 16.76 -0.23 -2.63
C ALA A 423 16.62 -1.37 -3.67
N ALA A 424 16.41 -1.04 -4.95
CA ALA A 424 16.28 -2.04 -6.02
C ALA A 424 17.56 -2.88 -6.17
N VAL A 425 18.74 -2.25 -6.08
CA VAL A 425 20.04 -2.96 -6.13
C VAL A 425 20.17 -3.91 -4.95
N LEU A 426 19.89 -3.46 -3.72
CA LEU A 426 19.91 -4.30 -2.52
C LEU A 426 18.98 -5.51 -2.67
N LEU A 427 17.75 -5.27 -3.09
CA LEU A 427 16.71 -6.29 -3.24
C LEU A 427 17.07 -7.31 -4.34
N TYR A 428 17.60 -6.85 -5.48
CA TYR A 428 18.02 -7.70 -6.57
C TYR A 428 19.16 -8.64 -6.16
N ILE A 429 20.21 -8.11 -5.52
CA ILE A 429 21.33 -8.90 -5.03
C ILE A 429 20.83 -9.93 -4.01
N SER A 430 20.02 -9.51 -3.05
CA SER A 430 19.47 -10.40 -2.01
C SER A 430 18.55 -11.48 -2.60
N TYR A 431 17.78 -11.15 -3.63
CA TYR A 431 16.98 -12.13 -4.37
C TYR A 431 17.85 -13.18 -5.04
N LYS A 432 18.93 -12.77 -5.73
CA LYS A 432 19.86 -13.70 -6.39
C LYS A 432 20.50 -14.66 -5.41
N ILE A 433 20.94 -14.17 -4.25
CA ILE A 433 21.52 -15.01 -3.18
C ILE A 433 20.46 -16.00 -2.67
N LYS A 434 19.25 -15.53 -2.35
CA LYS A 434 18.19 -16.37 -1.78
C LYS A 434 17.73 -17.47 -2.72
N ILE A 435 17.50 -17.13 -4.00
CA ILE A 435 17.02 -18.12 -4.98
C ILE A 435 18.11 -19.16 -5.29
N HIS A 436 19.38 -18.76 -5.33
CA HIS A 436 20.49 -19.68 -5.53
C HIS A 436 20.64 -20.68 -4.37
N ALA A 437 20.47 -20.21 -3.13
CA ALA A 437 20.48 -21.07 -1.96
C ALA A 437 19.35 -22.11 -2.01
N LEU A 438 18.11 -21.67 -2.32
CA LEU A 438 16.95 -22.58 -2.44
C LEU A 438 17.15 -23.66 -3.53
N LEU A 439 17.78 -23.31 -4.64
CA LEU A 439 18.04 -24.26 -5.74
C LEU A 439 19.15 -25.25 -5.38
N LYS A 440 20.17 -24.84 -4.64
CA LYS A 440 21.23 -25.75 -4.14
C LYS A 440 20.67 -26.80 -3.18
N ASP A 441 19.80 -26.40 -2.26
CA ASP A 441 19.21 -27.31 -1.28
C ASP A 441 18.42 -28.44 -2.00
N THR A 442 17.85 -28.15 -3.18
CA THR A 442 17.14 -29.17 -3.98
C THR A 442 18.10 -30.19 -4.61
N VAL A 443 19.29 -29.75 -5.03
CA VAL A 443 20.28 -30.63 -5.68
C VAL A 443 20.99 -31.52 -4.65
N MET A 444 21.15 -31.07 -3.41
CA MET A 444 21.79 -31.84 -2.35
C MET A 444 20.82 -32.75 -1.55
N GLY A 445 19.51 -32.55 -1.71
CA GLY A 445 18.48 -33.35 -1.06
C GLY A 445 17.91 -34.48 -1.90
N ASN A 446 18.37 -34.61 -3.18
CA ASN A 446 18.18 -35.77 -4.06
C ASN A 446 19.46 -36.59 -4.14
#